data_e454532151ca9237c6bfae6953394528
#
_entry.id   e454532151ca9237c6bfae6953394528
#
_cell.length_a   1.000
_cell.length_b   1.000
_cell.length_c   1.000
_cell.angle_alpha   90.00
_cell.angle_beta   90.00
_cell.angle_gamma   90.00
#
_symmetry.space_group_name_H-M   'P 1'
#
loop_
_entity.id
_entity.type
_entity.pdbx_description
1 polymer ?
#
loop_
_entity_poly.entity_id
_entity_poly.type
_entity_poly.pdbx_seq_one_letter_code
_entity_poly.pdbx_strand_id
1 'polypeptide(L)'
;MRLNEISPAARKCVRWMRAHSGISRTRQDIEKQSRTSVPAVTEALGYLSDNRQLYTSFDARPEMSNGIPNLNSITLYYRFTEDLEAFDRSVRAERDKIYPPEKQTRK
;
A
#
# COMPACT_ATOMS: atom_id res chain seq x y z
N MET A 1 14.38 -6.67 9.35
CA MET A 1 13.50 -7.51 10.18
C MET A 1 13.28 -8.84 9.48
N ARG A 2 13.40 -9.92 10.21
CA ARG A 2 13.22 -11.27 9.66
C ARG A 2 11.85 -11.81 9.99
N LEU A 3 11.38 -12.75 9.20
CA LEU A 3 10.04 -13.31 9.39
C LEU A 3 9.86 -13.93 10.75
N ASN A 4 10.90 -14.57 11.29
CA ASN A 4 10.80 -15.20 12.62
C ASN A 4 10.85 -14.20 13.77
N GLU A 5 11.06 -12.91 13.48
CA GLU A 5 11.07 -11.88 14.51
C GLU A 5 9.70 -11.26 14.72
N ILE A 6 8.73 -11.59 13.88
CA ILE A 6 7.38 -11.10 14.06
C ILE A 6 6.50 -12.20 14.66
N SER A 7 5.36 -11.81 15.20
CA SER A 7 4.47 -12.75 15.90
C SER A 7 3.88 -13.78 14.92
N PRO A 8 3.42 -14.92 15.43
CA PRO A 8 2.77 -15.92 14.56
C PRO A 8 1.55 -15.36 13.83
N ALA A 9 0.78 -14.47 14.47
CA ALA A 9 -0.36 -13.85 13.82
C ALA A 9 0.09 -12.92 12.68
N ALA A 10 1.18 -12.17 12.90
CA ALA A 10 1.72 -11.33 11.84
C ALA A 10 2.26 -12.16 10.68
N ARG A 11 2.90 -13.30 10.98
CA ARG A 11 3.35 -14.20 9.91
C ARG A 11 2.17 -14.73 9.09
N LYS A 12 1.06 -15.03 9.75
CA LYS A 12 -0.13 -15.45 9.06
C LYS A 12 -0.61 -14.35 8.10
N CYS A 13 -0.60 -13.12 8.54
CA CYS A 13 -1.00 -11.99 7.71
C CYS A 13 -0.06 -11.82 6.52
N VAL A 14 1.25 -11.94 6.73
CA VAL A 14 2.22 -11.86 5.64
C VAL A 14 1.95 -12.94 4.60
N ARG A 15 1.75 -14.18 5.05
CA ARG A 15 1.45 -15.29 4.12
C ARG A 15 0.18 -15.02 3.35
N TRP A 16 -0.84 -14.49 4.02
CA TRP A 16 -2.11 -14.17 3.37
C TRP A 16 -1.91 -13.10 2.28
N MET A 17 -1.16 -12.05 2.61
CA MET A 17 -0.91 -10.99 1.63
C MET A 17 -0.12 -11.48 0.42
N ARG A 18 0.84 -12.38 0.64
CA ARG A 18 1.59 -12.96 -0.47
C ARG A 18 0.69 -13.81 -1.38
N ALA A 19 -0.23 -14.53 -0.79
CA ALA A 19 -1.14 -15.37 -1.57
C ALA A 19 -2.21 -14.57 -2.29
N HIS A 20 -2.47 -13.34 -1.85
CA HIS A 20 -3.51 -12.49 -2.41
C HIS A 20 -2.95 -11.19 -2.95
N SER A 21 -1.77 -11.25 -3.55
CA SER A 21 -1.16 -10.09 -4.17
C SER A 21 -1.94 -9.68 -5.42
N GLY A 22 -1.71 -8.47 -5.86
CA GLY A 22 -2.32 -8.00 -7.11
C GLY A 22 -3.46 -7.02 -6.91
N ILE A 23 -3.92 -6.84 -5.69
CA ILE A 23 -4.99 -5.90 -5.37
C ILE A 23 -4.56 -5.05 -4.19
N SER A 24 -4.75 -3.74 -4.31
CA SER A 24 -4.50 -2.82 -3.20
C SER A 24 -5.69 -2.86 -2.24
N ARG A 25 -5.39 -2.94 -0.95
CA ARG A 25 -6.41 -3.08 0.08
C ARG A 25 -6.15 -2.12 1.21
N THR A 26 -7.23 -1.70 1.88
CA THR A 26 -7.08 -0.93 3.10
C THR A 26 -6.64 -1.85 4.24
N ARG A 27 -6.17 -1.23 5.33
CA ARG A 27 -5.79 -1.98 6.52
C ARG A 27 -6.98 -2.79 7.06
N GLN A 28 -8.16 -2.19 7.08
CA GLN A 28 -9.36 -2.88 7.56
C GLN A 28 -9.71 -4.08 6.71
N ASP A 29 -9.57 -3.96 5.39
CA ASP A 29 -9.81 -5.09 4.50
C ASP A 29 -8.83 -6.22 4.79
N ILE A 30 -7.56 -5.88 5.03
CA ILE A 30 -6.55 -6.88 5.34
C ILE A 30 -6.91 -7.60 6.63
N GLU A 31 -7.32 -6.86 7.67
CA GLU A 31 -7.72 -7.47 8.93
C GLU A 31 -8.86 -8.45 8.74
N LYS A 32 -9.90 -8.04 8.04
CA LYS A 32 -11.08 -8.87 7.87
C LYS A 32 -10.78 -10.10 7.04
N GLN A 33 -10.09 -9.91 5.92
CA GLN A 33 -9.90 -11.00 4.97
C GLN A 33 -8.84 -11.98 5.42
N SER A 34 -7.79 -11.50 6.08
CA SER A 34 -6.75 -12.38 6.62
C SER A 34 -7.13 -12.97 7.97
N ARG A 35 -8.18 -12.42 8.60
CA ARG A 35 -8.64 -12.83 9.92
C ARG A 35 -7.54 -12.68 10.97
N THR A 36 -6.89 -11.54 10.95
CA THR A 36 -5.85 -11.22 11.91
C THR A 36 -6.21 -9.90 12.61
N SER A 37 -5.56 -9.66 13.74
CA SER A 37 -5.86 -8.48 14.56
C SER A 37 -5.13 -7.25 14.07
N VAL A 38 -5.54 -6.08 14.57
CA VAL A 38 -4.89 -4.81 14.23
C VAL A 38 -3.39 -4.87 14.51
N PRO A 39 -2.92 -5.30 15.70
CA PRO A 39 -1.47 -5.36 15.93
C PRO A 39 -0.76 -6.30 14.97
N ALA A 40 -1.38 -7.42 14.60
CA ALA A 40 -0.78 -8.36 13.66
C ALA A 40 -0.62 -7.73 12.28
N VAL A 41 -1.64 -7.01 11.80
CA VAL A 41 -1.58 -6.33 10.51
C VAL A 41 -0.50 -5.26 10.54
N THR A 42 -0.44 -4.47 11.61
CA THR A 42 0.56 -3.42 11.74
C THR A 42 1.96 -4.00 11.66
N GLU A 43 2.20 -5.09 12.37
CA GLU A 43 3.50 -5.74 12.38
C GLU A 43 3.84 -6.34 11.02
N ALA A 44 2.85 -6.95 10.36
CA ALA A 44 3.04 -7.53 9.04
C ALA A 44 3.39 -6.46 8.01
N LEU A 45 2.68 -5.34 8.05
CA LEU A 45 2.96 -4.24 7.12
C LEU A 45 4.35 -3.66 7.34
N GLY A 46 4.76 -3.52 8.61
CA GLY A 46 6.11 -3.08 8.94
C GLY A 46 7.18 -4.03 8.41
N TYR A 47 6.95 -5.32 8.57
CA TYR A 47 7.87 -6.33 8.06
C TYR A 47 8.01 -6.24 6.53
N LEU A 48 6.88 -6.17 5.84
CA LEU A 48 6.92 -6.08 4.37
C LEU A 48 7.56 -4.79 3.90
N SER A 49 7.29 -3.68 4.59
CA SER A 49 7.89 -2.40 4.26
C SER A 49 9.41 -2.44 4.43
N ASP A 50 9.89 -3.01 5.54
CA ASP A 50 11.32 -3.14 5.79
C ASP A 50 12.03 -3.98 4.72
N ASN A 51 11.33 -4.95 4.17
CA ASN A 51 11.90 -5.83 3.15
C ASN A 51 11.63 -5.35 1.73
N ARG A 52 11.11 -4.15 1.58
CA ARG A 52 10.82 -3.55 0.28
C ARG A 52 9.85 -4.39 -0.53
N GLN A 53 8.84 -4.92 0.16
CA GLN A 53 7.83 -5.77 -0.44
C GLN A 53 6.42 -5.24 -0.22
N LEU A 54 6.30 -3.96 0.08
CA LEU A 54 5.00 -3.33 0.30
C LEU A 54 4.89 -2.07 -0.54
N TYR A 55 3.90 -2.04 -1.42
CA TYR A 55 3.56 -0.84 -2.15
C TYR A 55 2.39 -0.15 -1.43
N THR A 56 2.59 1.11 -1.08
CA THR A 56 1.57 1.93 -0.41
C THR A 56 1.11 3.01 -1.35
N SER A 57 -0.20 3.14 -1.49
CA SER A 57 -0.78 4.23 -2.26
C SER A 57 -1.85 4.89 -1.42
N PHE A 58 -2.37 6.01 -1.89
CA PHE A 58 -3.40 6.71 -1.14
C PHE A 58 -4.40 7.33 -2.09
N ASP A 59 -5.60 7.51 -1.57
CA ASP A 59 -6.67 8.21 -2.26
C ASP A 59 -7.05 9.39 -1.37
N ALA A 60 -6.81 10.59 -1.85
CA ALA A 60 -7.16 11.80 -1.12
C ALA A 60 -8.37 12.42 -1.78
N ARG A 61 -9.49 12.38 -1.07
CA ARG A 61 -10.73 12.98 -1.56
C ARG A 61 -11.12 14.07 -0.57
N PRO A 62 -10.84 15.32 -0.90
CA PRO A 62 -11.25 16.40 0.00
C PRO A 62 -12.75 16.43 0.11
N GLU A 63 -13.24 16.28 1.33
CA GLU A 63 -14.64 16.46 1.60
C GLU A 63 -14.87 17.95 1.87
N MET A 64 -15.94 18.47 1.29
CA MET A 64 -16.27 19.86 1.48
C MET A 64 -17.13 20.02 2.72
N SER A 65 -16.68 20.84 3.63
CA SER A 65 -17.44 21.15 4.83
C SER A 65 -17.61 22.67 4.88
N ASN A 66 -18.83 23.13 4.71
CA ASN A 66 -19.12 24.58 4.64
C ASN A 66 -18.31 25.28 3.55
N GLY A 67 -18.09 24.58 2.42
CA GLY A 67 -17.34 25.14 1.32
C GLY A 67 -15.82 25.07 1.49
N ILE A 68 -15.34 24.46 2.57
CA ILE A 68 -13.91 24.36 2.86
C ILE A 68 -13.45 22.92 2.69
N PRO A 69 -12.40 22.66 1.91
CA PRO A 69 -11.90 21.29 1.75
C PRO A 69 -11.38 20.72 3.06
N ASN A 70 -11.79 19.49 3.35
CA ASN A 70 -11.32 18.77 4.52
C ASN A 70 -10.26 17.76 4.06
N LEU A 71 -9.00 18.00 4.42
CA LEU A 71 -7.90 17.17 3.97
C LEU A 71 -7.65 15.96 4.87
N ASN A 72 -8.56 15.72 5.83
CA ASN A 72 -8.42 14.55 6.70
C ASN A 72 -8.97 13.26 6.05
N SER A 73 -9.55 13.36 4.87
CA SER A 73 -10.14 12.21 4.19
C SER A 73 -9.11 11.55 3.28
N ILE A 74 -8.11 10.93 3.90
CA ILE A 74 -7.09 10.20 3.16
C ILE A 74 -7.23 8.72 3.48
N THR A 75 -7.39 7.91 2.43
CA THR A 75 -7.45 6.46 2.59
C THR A 75 -6.15 5.86 2.06
N LEU A 76 -5.51 5.05 2.89
CA LEU A 76 -4.28 4.37 2.52
C LEU A 76 -4.58 2.95 2.06
N TYR A 77 -3.89 2.54 1.01
CA TYR A 77 -4.02 1.21 0.42
C TYR A 77 -2.67 0.53 0.41
N TYR A 78 -2.66 -0.77 0.65
CA TYR A 78 -1.45 -1.56 0.75
C TYR A 78 -1.52 -2.75 -0.18
N ARG A 79 -0.41 -3.06 -0.82
CA ARG A 79 -0.34 -4.16 -1.76
C ARG A 79 1.01 -4.84 -1.63
N PHE A 80 1.00 -6.16 -1.52
CA PHE A 80 2.24 -6.92 -1.52
C PHE A 80 2.86 -6.89 -2.92
N THR A 81 4.18 -6.74 -2.99
CA THR A 81 4.93 -6.91 -4.21
C THR A 81 6.25 -7.57 -3.87
N GLU A 82 6.77 -8.39 -4.77
CA GLU A 82 8.04 -9.07 -4.51
C GLU A 82 9.22 -8.11 -4.60
N ASP A 83 9.09 -7.08 -5.43
CA ASP A 83 10.17 -6.10 -5.63
C ASP A 83 9.54 -4.73 -5.78
N LEU A 84 9.63 -3.95 -4.70
CA LEU A 84 9.01 -2.64 -4.67
C LEU A 84 9.55 -1.73 -5.76
N GLU A 85 10.85 -1.78 -6.00
CA GLU A 85 11.47 -0.88 -6.96
C GLU A 85 11.03 -1.21 -8.39
N ALA A 86 10.95 -2.49 -8.70
CA ALA A 86 10.48 -2.90 -10.02
C ALA A 86 9.01 -2.54 -10.21
N PHE A 87 8.20 -2.73 -9.17
CA PHE A 87 6.78 -2.38 -9.24
C PHE A 87 6.60 -0.88 -9.40
N ASP A 88 7.35 -0.10 -8.65
CA ASP A 88 7.26 1.36 -8.71
C ASP A 88 7.66 1.87 -10.10
N ARG A 89 8.68 1.27 -10.71
CA ARG A 89 9.07 1.63 -12.08
C ARG A 89 7.94 1.36 -13.07
N SER A 90 7.24 0.23 -12.90
CA SER A 90 6.16 -0.10 -13.81
C SER A 90 4.97 0.84 -13.63
N VAL A 91 4.67 1.25 -12.41
CA VAL A 91 3.62 2.23 -12.15
C VAL A 91 3.96 3.56 -12.79
N ARG A 92 5.21 3.99 -12.65
CA ARG A 92 5.64 5.25 -13.26
C ARG A 92 5.59 5.19 -14.79
N ALA A 93 5.94 4.06 -15.36
CA ALA A 93 5.88 3.88 -16.81
C ALA A 93 4.44 4.01 -17.31
N GLU A 94 3.48 3.43 -16.59
CA GLU A 94 2.07 3.55 -16.95
C GLU A 94 1.59 4.99 -16.83
N ARG A 95 2.00 5.67 -15.76
CA ARG A 95 1.62 7.07 -15.58
C ARG A 95 2.20 7.94 -16.68
N ASP A 96 3.43 7.68 -17.09
CA ASP A 96 4.09 8.48 -18.12
C ASP A 96 3.45 8.28 -19.49
N LYS A 97 2.82 7.15 -19.73
CA LYS A 97 2.04 6.96 -20.96
C LYS A 97 0.81 7.86 -20.98
N ILE A 98 0.19 8.06 -19.82
CA ILE A 98 -1.01 8.88 -19.70
C ILE A 98 -0.65 10.36 -19.64
N TYR A 99 0.41 10.68 -18.87
CA TYR A 99 0.87 12.05 -18.65
C TYR A 99 2.36 12.14 -18.99
N PRO A 100 2.71 12.21 -20.30
CA PRO A 100 4.13 12.17 -20.68
C PRO A 100 4.92 13.34 -20.08
N PRO A 101 6.08 13.03 -19.49
CA PRO A 101 6.87 14.10 -18.81
C PRO A 101 7.38 15.17 -19.74
N GLU A 102 7.63 14.84 -21.01
CA GLU A 102 8.17 15.80 -21.94
C GLU A 102 7.22 16.95 -22.18
N LYS A 103 5.96 16.78 -21.91
CA LYS A 103 5.01 17.90 -22.06
C LYS A 103 5.11 18.88 -20.90
N GLN A 104 5.81 18.50 -19.88
CA GLN A 104 5.99 19.33 -18.70
C GLN A 104 7.29 20.11 -18.73
N THR A 105 8.21 19.67 -19.55
CA THR A 105 9.54 20.25 -19.56
C THR A 105 9.77 21.21 -20.69
N ARG A 106 8.89 21.77 -21.24
CA ARG A 106 9.04 22.59 -22.25
C ARG A 106 9.68 23.67 -22.02
N LYS A 107 10.35 24.06 -22.23
CA LYS A 107 11.08 25.01 -21.99
C LYS A 107 10.91 26.04 -22.40
#